data_73c3b8fdd9fcb52a5d9ff36c0059db72
#
_entry.id   73c3b8fdd9fcb52a5d9ff36c0059db72
#
_cell.length_a   1.000
_cell.length_b   1.000
_cell.length_c   1.000
_cell.angle_alpha   90.00
_cell.angle_beta   90.00
_cell.angle_gamma   90.00
#
_symmetry.space_group_name_H-M   'P 1'
#
loop_
_entity.id
_entity.type
_entity.pdbx_description
1 polymer ?
#
loop_
_entity_poly.entity_id
_entity_poly.type
_entity_poly.pdbx_seq_one_letter_code
_entity_poly.pdbx_strand_id
1 'polypeptide(L)'
;MTLHADALARLRDWSAPSAGQAALRDRFVSHLAAHPDGLDRDCFPDHLTAGVVVLDESLDRVLLNLHRKARRWFAFGGHCEPADRTLADAALREGVEESGITDLRFDEAPLHLDEHAVEFCDPRGTVHHLDVRFGAVAPGGAAHATSAESLDVR
;
A
#
# COMPACT_ATOMS: atom_id res chain seq x y z
N MET A 1 -6.88 19.45 -3.20
CA MET A 1 -7.15 18.20 -3.94
C MET A 1 -7.54 17.16 -2.89
N THR A 2 -8.58 16.36 -3.15
CA THR A 2 -8.98 15.27 -2.24
C THR A 2 -8.07 14.05 -2.45
N LEU A 3 -7.99 13.15 -1.46
CA LEU A 3 -7.26 11.88 -1.58
C LEU A 3 -7.71 11.08 -2.81
N HIS A 4 -9.03 11.02 -3.06
CA HIS A 4 -9.59 10.35 -4.24
C HIS A 4 -9.10 10.99 -5.56
N ALA A 5 -9.07 12.31 -5.64
CA ALA A 5 -8.59 13.02 -6.83
C ALA A 5 -7.09 12.83 -7.03
N ASP A 6 -6.28 12.81 -5.95
CA ASP A 6 -4.85 12.49 -6.01
C ASP A 6 -4.63 11.06 -6.53
N ALA A 7 -5.31 10.09 -5.95
CA ALA A 7 -5.20 8.69 -6.34
C ALA A 7 -5.52 8.48 -7.82
N LEU A 8 -6.63 9.06 -8.28
CA LEU A 8 -7.07 8.96 -9.67
C LEU A 8 -6.08 9.62 -10.65
N ALA A 9 -5.59 10.82 -10.32
CA ALA A 9 -4.60 11.53 -11.14
C ALA A 9 -3.28 10.76 -11.19
N ARG A 10 -2.76 10.34 -10.04
CA ARG A 10 -1.50 9.60 -9.91
C ARG A 10 -1.51 8.30 -10.71
N LEU A 11 -2.58 7.52 -10.63
CA LEU A 11 -2.70 6.28 -11.39
C LEU A 11 -2.82 6.54 -12.90
N ARG A 12 -3.55 7.56 -13.33
CA ARG A 12 -3.66 7.92 -14.75
C ARG A 12 -2.32 8.35 -15.36
N ASP A 13 -1.54 9.09 -14.59
CA ASP A 13 -0.24 9.62 -15.03
C ASP A 13 0.89 8.59 -14.89
N TRP A 14 0.67 7.49 -14.17
CA TRP A 14 1.70 6.48 -13.95
C TRP A 14 2.00 5.68 -15.22
N SER A 15 3.28 5.66 -15.59
CA SER A 15 3.78 4.83 -16.69
C SER A 15 4.00 3.39 -16.19
N ALA A 16 3.04 2.52 -16.47
CA ALA A 16 3.13 1.12 -16.04
C ALA A 16 4.31 0.39 -16.71
N PRO A 17 5.13 -0.36 -15.96
CA PRO A 17 6.35 -0.99 -16.48
C PRO A 17 6.11 -2.23 -17.34
N SER A 18 4.88 -2.74 -17.39
CA SER A 18 4.50 -3.93 -18.17
C SER A 18 3.03 -3.90 -18.58
N ALA A 19 2.65 -4.74 -19.53
CA ALA A 19 1.25 -4.89 -19.94
C ALA A 19 0.34 -5.36 -18.78
N GLY A 20 0.83 -6.25 -17.90
CA GLY A 20 0.09 -6.69 -16.72
C GLY A 20 -0.15 -5.55 -15.73
N GLN A 21 0.86 -4.73 -15.47
CA GLN A 21 0.72 -3.55 -14.62
C GLN A 21 -0.18 -2.47 -15.25
N ALA A 22 -0.15 -2.31 -16.56
CA ALA A 22 -1.07 -1.42 -17.27
C ALA A 22 -2.53 -1.87 -17.13
N ALA A 23 -2.80 -3.17 -17.22
CA ALA A 23 -4.14 -3.73 -17.02
C ALA A 23 -4.65 -3.49 -15.58
N LEU A 24 -3.79 -3.67 -14.56
CA LEU A 24 -4.14 -3.36 -13.17
C LEU A 24 -4.38 -1.87 -12.98
N ARG A 25 -3.53 -1.00 -13.53
CA ARG A 25 -3.76 0.45 -13.51
C ARG A 25 -5.14 0.82 -14.08
N ASP A 26 -5.49 0.29 -15.24
CA ASP A 26 -6.77 0.59 -15.88
C ASP A 26 -7.96 0.06 -15.06
N ARG A 27 -7.79 -1.11 -14.41
CA ARG A 27 -8.74 -1.66 -13.44
C ARG A 27 -8.94 -0.73 -12.24
N PHE A 28 -7.85 -0.25 -11.63
CA PHE A 28 -7.91 0.65 -10.45
C PHE A 28 -8.50 2.01 -10.82
N VAL A 29 -8.11 2.58 -11.95
CA VAL A 29 -8.68 3.83 -12.47
C VAL A 29 -10.19 3.69 -12.71
N SER A 30 -10.63 2.58 -13.31
CA SER A 30 -12.04 2.30 -13.55
C SER A 30 -12.83 2.18 -12.25
N HIS A 31 -12.26 1.51 -11.24
CA HIS A 31 -12.87 1.39 -9.92
C HIS A 31 -13.06 2.77 -9.26
N LEU A 32 -12.03 3.59 -9.19
CA LEU A 32 -12.13 4.94 -8.63
C LEU A 32 -13.08 5.84 -9.40
N ALA A 33 -13.14 5.72 -10.72
CA ALA A 33 -14.08 6.51 -11.54
C ALA A 33 -15.53 6.15 -11.26
N ALA A 34 -15.82 4.89 -10.89
CA ALA A 34 -17.17 4.40 -10.59
C ALA A 34 -17.55 4.56 -9.10
N HIS A 35 -16.57 4.63 -8.20
CA HIS A 35 -16.75 4.63 -6.75
C HIS A 35 -16.09 5.85 -6.10
N PRO A 36 -16.85 6.92 -5.78
CA PRO A 36 -16.32 8.06 -5.03
C PRO A 36 -15.76 7.69 -3.66
N ASP A 37 -16.24 6.59 -3.07
CA ASP A 37 -15.81 5.97 -1.82
C ASP A 37 -14.76 4.85 -2.00
N GLY A 38 -14.22 4.69 -3.21
CA GLY A 38 -13.34 3.57 -3.58
C GLY A 38 -12.03 3.44 -2.79
N LEU A 39 -11.71 4.41 -1.93
CA LEU A 39 -10.59 4.39 -0.98
C LEU A 39 -11.04 4.08 0.45
N ASP A 40 -12.35 4.10 0.70
CA ASP A 40 -12.88 3.84 2.03
C ASP A 40 -12.87 2.34 2.32
N ARG A 41 -12.48 1.97 3.53
CA ARG A 41 -12.51 0.58 3.99
C ARG A 41 -13.89 -0.06 3.86
N ASP A 42 -14.95 0.73 3.94
CA ASP A 42 -16.33 0.27 3.86
C ASP A 42 -16.82 0.06 2.42
N CYS A 43 -16.08 0.51 1.41
CA CYS A 43 -16.36 0.21 0.01
C CYS A 43 -16.20 -1.29 -0.25
N PHE A 44 -17.28 -1.94 -0.65
CA PHE A 44 -17.34 -3.39 -0.77
C PHE A 44 -17.81 -3.79 -2.18
N PRO A 45 -17.26 -4.85 -2.80
CA PRO A 45 -16.24 -5.77 -2.27
C PRO A 45 -14.79 -5.30 -2.46
N ASP A 46 -14.57 -4.23 -3.18
CA ASP A 46 -13.23 -3.78 -3.58
C ASP A 46 -12.95 -2.39 -3.03
N HIS A 47 -11.74 -2.14 -2.55
CA HIS A 47 -11.26 -0.80 -2.23
C HIS A 47 -9.74 -0.69 -2.38
N LEU A 48 -9.27 0.54 -2.62
CA LEU A 48 -7.83 0.79 -2.70
C LEU A 48 -7.19 0.78 -1.32
N THR A 49 -5.97 0.24 -1.30
CA THR A 49 -5.03 0.31 -0.19
C THR A 49 -3.71 0.90 -0.65
N ALA A 50 -2.89 1.34 0.27
CA ALA A 50 -1.58 1.91 -0.03
C ALA A 50 -0.50 1.16 0.76
N GLY A 51 0.57 0.77 0.08
CA GLY A 51 1.66 0.02 0.68
C GLY A 51 3.04 0.52 0.27
N VAL A 52 4.05 0.05 0.97
CA VAL A 52 5.44 0.39 0.69
C VAL A 52 6.34 -0.83 0.77
N VAL A 53 7.21 -0.98 -0.22
CA VAL A 53 8.32 -1.94 -0.22
C VAL A 53 9.53 -1.23 0.35
N VAL A 54 10.00 -1.67 1.52
CA VAL A 54 11.16 -1.09 2.19
C VAL A 54 12.38 -1.93 1.89
N LEU A 55 13.38 -1.31 1.26
CA LEU A 55 14.64 -1.91 0.87
C LEU A 55 15.78 -1.39 1.76
N ASP A 56 16.85 -2.16 1.85
CA ASP A 56 18.10 -1.67 2.42
C ASP A 56 18.87 -0.76 1.44
N GLU A 57 19.93 -0.10 1.89
CA GLU A 57 20.72 0.83 1.05
C GLU A 57 21.40 0.14 -0.15
N SER A 58 21.67 -1.15 -0.06
CA SER A 58 22.26 -1.94 -1.15
C SER A 58 21.21 -2.38 -2.19
N LEU A 59 19.94 -2.24 -1.87
CA LEU A 59 18.78 -2.71 -2.65
C LEU A 59 18.77 -4.24 -2.84
N ASP A 60 19.46 -4.98 -1.97
CA ASP A 60 19.55 -6.44 -2.03
C ASP A 60 18.59 -7.15 -1.09
N ARG A 61 18.02 -6.42 -0.12
CA ARG A 61 17.14 -6.96 0.91
C ARG A 61 15.87 -6.15 1.01
N VAL A 62 14.78 -6.83 1.31
CA VAL A 62 13.47 -6.24 1.58
C VAL A 62 13.09 -6.52 3.02
N LEU A 63 12.54 -5.50 3.70
CA LEU A 63 11.96 -5.66 5.03
C LEU A 63 10.48 -6.03 4.89
N LEU A 64 10.08 -7.13 5.53
CA LEU A 64 8.71 -7.65 5.47
C LEU A 64 8.15 -7.81 6.88
N ASN A 65 6.83 -7.82 7.01
CA ASN A 65 6.14 -8.20 8.22
C ASN A 65 5.43 -9.55 8.07
N LEU A 66 5.43 -10.34 9.15
CA LEU A 66 4.58 -11.51 9.29
C LEU A 66 3.23 -11.06 9.87
N HIS A 67 2.26 -10.83 9.00
CA HIS A 67 0.96 -10.30 9.38
C HIS A 67 0.21 -11.25 10.32
N ARG A 68 -0.26 -10.71 11.46
CA ARG A 68 -0.84 -11.52 12.55
C ARG A 68 -2.06 -12.33 12.12
N LYS A 69 -3.00 -11.73 11.39
CA LYS A 69 -4.22 -12.39 10.94
C LYS A 69 -4.00 -13.30 9.73
N ALA A 70 -3.27 -12.81 8.73
CA ALA A 70 -3.02 -13.56 7.49
C ALA A 70 -2.01 -14.69 7.66
N ARG A 71 -1.12 -14.63 8.66
CA ARG A 71 -0.03 -15.60 8.91
C ARG A 71 0.89 -15.77 7.70
N ARG A 72 1.11 -14.69 6.97
CA ARG A 72 1.96 -14.61 5.78
C ARG A 72 2.84 -13.37 5.85
N TRP A 73 3.94 -13.42 5.11
CA TRP A 73 4.86 -12.30 4.94
C TRP A 73 4.34 -11.36 3.87
N PHE A 74 4.28 -10.07 4.21
CA PHE A 74 3.86 -9.00 3.32
C PHE A 74 4.82 -7.81 3.39
N ALA A 75 4.84 -7.00 2.33
CA ALA A 75 5.29 -5.62 2.43
C ALA A 75 4.35 -4.85 3.37
N PHE A 76 4.79 -3.70 3.86
CA PHE A 76 3.98 -2.86 4.74
C PHE A 76 2.85 -2.19 3.96
N GLY A 77 1.70 -2.01 4.59
CA GLY A 77 0.58 -1.32 3.96
C GLY A 77 -0.76 -1.58 4.63
N GLY A 78 -1.72 -0.73 4.32
CA GLY A 78 -3.05 -0.80 4.90
C GLY A 78 -4.05 0.14 4.23
N HIS A 79 -5.12 0.42 4.96
CA HIS A 79 -6.20 1.27 4.49
C HIS A 79 -5.82 2.75 4.56
N CYS A 80 -6.33 3.51 3.59
CA CYS A 80 -6.25 4.96 3.66
C CYS A 80 -7.09 5.50 4.81
N GLU A 81 -6.61 6.56 5.45
CA GLU A 81 -7.29 7.24 6.55
C GLU A 81 -7.75 8.65 6.14
N PRO A 82 -8.77 9.22 6.82
CA PRO A 82 -9.27 10.56 6.49
C PRO A 82 -8.21 11.68 6.60
N ALA A 83 -7.14 11.45 7.36
CA ALA A 83 -6.04 12.40 7.52
C ALA A 83 -5.02 12.35 6.37
N ASP A 84 -4.99 11.28 5.60
CA ASP A 84 -4.10 11.12 4.46
C ASP A 84 -4.53 12.07 3.33
N ARG A 85 -3.60 12.86 2.82
CA ARG A 85 -3.89 13.81 1.73
C ARG A 85 -3.61 13.22 0.36
N THR A 86 -2.70 12.26 0.30
CA THR A 86 -2.29 11.56 -0.92
C THR A 86 -2.13 10.07 -0.66
N LEU A 87 -2.14 9.25 -1.73
CA LEU A 87 -1.79 7.82 -1.61
C LEU A 87 -0.36 7.62 -1.08
N ALA A 88 0.56 8.50 -1.45
CA ALA A 88 1.93 8.47 -0.97
C ALA A 88 2.01 8.74 0.54
N ASP A 89 1.22 9.69 1.06
CA ASP A 89 1.12 9.94 2.52
C ASP A 89 0.63 8.67 3.26
N ALA A 90 -0.43 8.02 2.75
CA ALA A 90 -0.96 6.79 3.33
C ALA A 90 0.09 5.67 3.36
N ALA A 91 0.78 5.43 2.24
CA ALA A 91 1.83 4.41 2.16
C ALA A 91 3.00 4.70 3.10
N LEU A 92 3.45 5.96 3.19
CA LEU A 92 4.53 6.34 4.09
C LEU A 92 4.11 6.19 5.57
N ARG A 93 2.90 6.59 5.93
CA ARG A 93 2.35 6.41 7.29
C ARG A 93 2.37 4.93 7.68
N GLU A 94 1.81 4.05 6.84
CA GLU A 94 1.82 2.60 7.06
C GLU A 94 3.25 2.05 7.19
N GLY A 95 4.16 2.48 6.32
CA GLY A 95 5.56 2.07 6.37
C GLY A 95 6.24 2.43 7.68
N VAL A 96 6.02 3.63 8.18
CA VAL A 96 6.57 4.11 9.46
C VAL A 96 5.94 3.38 10.65
N GLU A 97 4.60 3.25 10.66
CA GLU A 97 3.86 2.61 11.76
C GLU A 97 4.21 1.12 11.90
N GLU A 98 4.30 0.41 10.79
CA GLU A 98 4.54 -1.03 10.80
C GLU A 98 6.02 -1.42 10.92
N SER A 99 6.95 -0.61 10.36
CA SER A 99 8.39 -0.89 10.46
C SER A 99 9.06 -0.28 11.68
N GLY A 100 8.50 0.79 12.23
CA GLY A 100 9.13 1.60 13.27
C GLY A 100 10.27 2.49 12.78
N ILE A 101 10.53 2.56 11.47
CA ILE A 101 11.60 3.36 10.86
C ILE A 101 11.02 4.70 10.41
N THR A 102 11.41 5.80 11.06
CA THR A 102 10.83 7.13 10.82
C THR A 102 11.50 7.91 9.70
N ASP A 103 12.72 7.57 9.33
CA ASP A 103 13.55 8.28 8.36
C ASP A 103 13.71 7.51 7.03
N LEU A 104 12.65 6.84 6.59
CA LEU A 104 12.57 6.20 5.30
C LEU A 104 12.79 7.21 4.16
N ARG A 105 13.70 6.92 3.25
CA ARG A 105 13.84 7.65 1.98
C ARG A 105 12.79 7.12 1.00
N PHE A 106 11.70 7.85 0.88
CA PHE A 106 10.48 7.44 0.20
C PHE A 106 10.39 8.02 -1.22
N ASP A 107 10.00 7.19 -2.19
CA ASP A 107 9.68 7.62 -3.56
C ASP A 107 8.16 7.78 -3.69
N GLU A 108 7.72 8.97 -4.09
CA GLU A 108 6.29 9.29 -4.25
C GLU A 108 5.68 8.75 -5.55
N ALA A 109 6.47 8.16 -6.45
CA ALA A 109 5.95 7.49 -7.63
C ALA A 109 5.52 6.06 -7.31
N PRO A 110 4.35 5.59 -7.81
CA PRO A 110 3.97 4.20 -7.66
C PRO A 110 5.02 3.26 -8.27
N LEU A 111 5.38 2.23 -7.51
CA LEU A 111 6.34 1.22 -7.94
C LEU A 111 5.65 0.02 -8.60
N HIS A 112 4.54 -0.42 -8.01
CA HIS A 112 3.87 -1.67 -8.38
C HIS A 112 2.42 -1.65 -7.92
N LEU A 113 1.54 -2.31 -8.69
CA LEU A 113 0.15 -2.55 -8.32
C LEU A 113 -0.08 -4.04 -8.07
N ASP A 114 -0.90 -4.34 -7.07
CA ASP A 114 -1.28 -5.70 -6.74
C ASP A 114 -2.78 -5.77 -6.40
N GLU A 115 -3.45 -6.82 -6.83
CA GLU A 115 -4.83 -7.10 -6.45
C GLU A 115 -4.88 -8.46 -5.77
N HIS A 116 -5.34 -8.51 -4.54
CA HIS A 116 -5.42 -9.74 -3.76
C HIS A 116 -6.66 -9.81 -2.88
N ALA A 117 -7.16 -11.04 -2.69
CA ALA A 117 -8.31 -11.31 -1.85
C ALA A 117 -7.92 -11.34 -0.36
N VAL A 118 -8.78 -10.77 0.49
CA VAL A 118 -8.64 -10.74 1.96
C VAL A 118 -9.96 -11.18 2.59
N GLU A 119 -9.93 -12.30 3.32
CA GLU A 119 -11.14 -12.91 3.88
C GLU A 119 -11.52 -12.40 5.27
N PHE A 120 -10.61 -11.68 5.93
CA PHE A 120 -10.79 -11.20 7.32
C PHE A 120 -11.00 -9.69 7.44
N CYS A 121 -11.11 -8.99 6.32
CA CYS A 121 -11.21 -7.53 6.30
C CYS A 121 -12.63 -7.04 6.62
N ASP A 122 -13.64 -7.72 6.09
CA ASP A 122 -15.04 -7.29 6.18
C ASP A 122 -15.96 -8.46 6.56
N PRO A 123 -16.92 -8.28 7.49
CA PRO A 123 -17.86 -9.32 7.87
C PRO A 123 -18.84 -9.72 6.77
N ARG A 124 -19.02 -8.89 5.74
CA ARG A 124 -19.89 -9.18 4.57
C ARG A 124 -19.31 -10.26 3.65
N GLY A 125 -18.01 -10.51 3.69
CA GLY A 125 -17.35 -11.53 2.87
C GLY A 125 -15.95 -11.14 2.42
N THR A 126 -15.46 -11.84 1.41
CA THR A 126 -14.15 -11.59 0.80
C THR A 126 -14.09 -10.20 0.18
N VAL A 127 -13.06 -9.46 0.51
CA VAL A 127 -12.70 -8.16 -0.09
C VAL A 127 -11.52 -8.34 -1.01
N HIS A 128 -11.41 -7.50 -2.03
CA HIS A 128 -10.16 -7.36 -2.80
C HIS A 128 -9.52 -6.02 -2.47
N HIS A 129 -8.30 -6.09 -1.99
CA HIS A 129 -7.44 -4.92 -1.87
C HIS A 129 -6.83 -4.62 -3.23
N LEU A 130 -7.08 -3.41 -3.72
CA LEU A 130 -6.45 -2.82 -4.89
C LEU A 130 -5.24 -2.03 -4.39
N ASP A 131 -4.11 -2.71 -4.22
CA ASP A 131 -2.97 -2.19 -3.49
C ASP A 131 -2.00 -1.41 -4.39
N VAL A 132 -1.80 -0.13 -4.07
CA VAL A 132 -0.82 0.73 -4.74
C VAL A 132 0.45 0.78 -3.90
N ARG A 133 1.53 0.18 -4.40
CA ARG A 133 2.80 0.06 -3.68
C ARG A 133 3.80 1.10 -4.15
N PHE A 134 4.46 1.69 -3.17
CA PHE A 134 5.56 2.64 -3.34
C PHE A 134 6.88 2.01 -2.90
N GLY A 135 7.99 2.66 -3.19
CA GLY A 135 9.32 2.24 -2.77
C GLY A 135 9.88 3.14 -1.69
N ALA A 136 10.60 2.56 -0.75
CA ALA A 136 11.39 3.30 0.23
C ALA A 136 12.69 2.59 0.53
N VAL A 137 13.71 3.35 0.94
CA VAL A 137 14.99 2.83 1.39
C VAL A 137 15.20 3.17 2.84
N ALA A 138 15.44 2.16 3.67
CA ALA A 138 15.81 2.34 5.06
C ALA A 138 17.28 2.77 5.15
N PRO A 139 17.63 3.79 5.97
CA PRO A 139 19.03 4.18 6.17
C PRO A 139 19.82 3.05 6.82
N GLY A 140 21.14 3.01 6.52
CA GLY A 140 22.04 2.00 7.09
C GLY A 140 22.02 2.01 8.61
N GLY A 141 21.84 0.82 9.20
CA GLY A 141 21.76 0.67 10.65
C GLY A 141 20.40 1.06 11.27
N ALA A 142 19.38 1.37 10.47
CA ALA A 142 18.04 1.64 10.99
C ALA A 142 17.52 0.41 11.76
N ALA A 143 17.03 0.65 12.97
CA ALA A 143 16.35 -0.38 13.77
C ALA A 143 14.88 -0.44 13.41
N HIS A 144 14.40 -1.63 13.08
CA HIS A 144 12.97 -1.87 12.90
C HIS A 144 12.33 -2.37 14.19
N ALA A 145 11.01 -2.24 14.26
CA ALA A 145 10.20 -2.73 15.38
C ALA A 145 8.98 -3.49 14.85
N THR A 146 8.43 -4.34 15.70
CA THR A 146 7.20 -5.09 15.38
C THR A 146 6.00 -4.33 15.91
N SER A 147 5.04 -4.02 15.05
CA SER A 147 3.77 -3.40 15.43
C SER A 147 2.79 -4.40 16.03
N ALA A 148 1.65 -3.91 16.56
CA ALA A 148 0.59 -4.77 17.09
C ALA A 148 -0.06 -5.67 16.02
N GLU A 149 0.01 -5.29 14.75
CA GLU A 149 -0.55 -6.04 13.63
C GLU A 149 0.36 -7.14 13.11
N SER A 150 1.63 -7.14 13.54
CA SER A 150 2.65 -8.09 13.10
C SER A 150 3.04 -9.08 14.19
N LEU A 151 3.42 -10.28 13.79
CA LEU A 151 4.04 -11.30 14.65
C LEU A 151 5.57 -11.17 14.62
N ASP A 152 6.13 -10.75 13.50
CA ASP A 152 7.56 -10.58 13.27
C ASP A 152 7.80 -9.57 12.15
N VAL A 153 8.95 -8.92 12.16
CA VAL A 153 9.44 -8.01 11.10
C VAL A 153 10.90 -8.34 10.83
N ARG A 154 11.24 -8.65 9.59
CA ARG A 154 12.62 -8.94 9.18
C ARG A 154 12.84 -8.78 7.68
#